data_63a652696e48dacf3583d9140db76fc5
#
_entry.id   63a652696e48dacf3583d9140db76fc5
#
_cell.length_a   1.000
_cell.length_b   1.000
_cell.length_c   1.000
_cell.angle_alpha   90.00
_cell.angle_beta   90.00
_cell.angle_gamma   90.00
#
_symmetry.space_group_name_H-M   'P 1'
#
loop_
_entity.id
_entity.type
_entity.pdbx_description
1 polymer ?
#
loop_
_entity_poly.entity_id
_entity_poly.type
_entity_poly.pdbx_seq_one_letter_code
_entity_poly.pdbx_strand_id
1 'polypeptide(L)'
;SSKVMVIGPTANSLNCLNGAWTHTWQGIDPQYNNTENPTIYEAIKKGTKSSDLYQGSIMKMVEGDEADFPSYDLTVAVKNAKNYDFAVVCLGELPSTERPGDIYTLDMAKEQREIVKELSKTGIKIVLVLIEGRPKIISDIEPLADAVIQCYLPGDQGGQVLSDIIFGKINPSGKLPYTYPRHNGVIMHYDHKQSELINANTWKNDFFNPQYEFGFGLSYTNYEYSNLKISKNVFSPLDKTITVSVDVKNTGGKAGKEVVQLYSRDHFASISPPLKKLVRY
;
A
#
# COMPACT_ATOMS: atom_id res chain seq x y z
N SER A 1 13.08 -5.71 -23.17
CA SER A 1 11.74 -5.97 -22.64
C SER A 1 11.84 -7.10 -21.63
N SER A 2 11.35 -6.86 -20.42
CA SER A 2 11.44 -7.78 -19.30
C SER A 2 10.47 -8.95 -19.46
N LYS A 3 10.87 -10.12 -18.94
CA LYS A 3 9.99 -11.27 -18.70
C LYS A 3 9.43 -11.15 -17.31
N VAL A 4 8.11 -11.14 -17.18
CA VAL A 4 7.42 -10.87 -15.91
C VAL A 4 6.59 -12.08 -15.49
N MET A 5 6.81 -12.55 -14.28
CA MET A 5 5.91 -13.48 -13.60
C MET A 5 4.80 -12.67 -12.91
N VAL A 6 3.55 -13.06 -13.09
CA VAL A 6 2.41 -12.47 -12.38
C VAL A 6 1.73 -13.57 -11.58
N ILE A 7 1.58 -13.35 -10.27
CA ILE A 7 1.03 -14.36 -9.35
C ILE A 7 0.24 -13.69 -8.22
N GLY A 8 -0.68 -14.40 -7.64
CA GLY A 8 -1.46 -13.97 -6.50
C GLY A 8 -2.95 -13.83 -6.80
N PRO A 9 -3.78 -13.89 -5.78
CA PRO A 9 -5.23 -14.00 -5.93
C PRO A 9 -5.88 -12.77 -6.57
N THR A 10 -5.30 -11.58 -6.41
CA THR A 10 -5.87 -10.34 -6.98
C THR A 10 -5.35 -10.02 -8.39
N ALA A 11 -4.41 -10.82 -8.91
CA ALA A 11 -3.74 -10.55 -10.17
C ALA A 11 -4.68 -10.51 -11.39
N ASN A 12 -5.65 -11.40 -11.43
CA ASN A 12 -6.58 -11.56 -12.57
C ASN A 12 -8.05 -11.48 -12.13
N SER A 13 -8.38 -10.45 -11.34
CA SER A 13 -9.72 -10.26 -10.79
C SER A 13 -10.13 -8.78 -10.88
N LEU A 14 -11.19 -8.50 -11.62
CA LEU A 14 -11.81 -7.16 -11.64
C LEU A 14 -12.56 -6.88 -10.34
N ASN A 15 -13.16 -7.90 -9.72
CA ASN A 15 -13.88 -7.74 -8.45
C ASN A 15 -12.99 -7.18 -7.35
N CYS A 16 -11.73 -7.62 -7.28
CA CYS A 16 -10.80 -7.15 -6.26
C CYS A 16 -10.41 -5.67 -6.43
N LEU A 17 -10.52 -5.12 -7.64
CA LEU A 17 -10.18 -3.72 -7.90
C LEU A 17 -11.24 -2.75 -7.38
N ASN A 18 -12.47 -3.21 -7.20
CA ASN A 18 -13.60 -2.40 -6.78
C ASN A 18 -13.90 -2.56 -5.29
N GLY A 19 -14.55 -1.57 -4.70
CA GLY A 19 -15.01 -1.60 -3.32
C GLY A 19 -16.46 -2.07 -3.21
N ALA A 20 -16.88 -2.38 -1.98
CA ALA A 20 -18.28 -2.54 -1.66
C ALA A 20 -19.07 -1.28 -2.08
N TRP A 21 -20.35 -1.45 -2.33
CA TRP A 21 -21.25 -0.40 -2.86
C TRP A 21 -20.88 0.13 -4.25
N THR A 22 -19.93 -0.49 -4.95
CA THR A 22 -19.61 -0.06 -6.31
C THR A 22 -20.79 -0.30 -7.26
N HIS A 23 -21.40 -1.47 -7.24
CA HIS A 23 -22.62 -1.77 -8.02
C HIS A 23 -23.63 -2.55 -7.16
N THR A 24 -23.14 -3.40 -6.27
CA THR A 24 -23.94 -4.17 -5.33
C THR A 24 -23.44 -3.92 -3.92
N TRP A 25 -24.21 -4.35 -2.92
CA TRP A 25 -23.87 -4.18 -1.51
C TRP A 25 -22.43 -4.61 -1.20
N GLN A 26 -22.05 -5.85 -1.45
CA GLN A 26 -20.71 -6.33 -1.16
C GLN A 26 -19.70 -6.08 -2.30
N GLY A 27 -20.16 -5.67 -3.49
CA GLY A 27 -19.28 -5.32 -4.60
C GLY A 27 -18.63 -6.52 -5.31
N ILE A 28 -19.11 -7.73 -5.08
CA ILE A 28 -18.47 -8.97 -5.58
C ILE A 28 -19.20 -9.66 -6.75
N ASP A 29 -20.27 -9.06 -7.26
CA ASP A 29 -21.05 -9.67 -8.34
C ASP A 29 -20.38 -9.45 -9.70
N PRO A 30 -19.89 -10.53 -10.37
CA PRO A 30 -19.13 -10.42 -11.60
C PRO A 30 -19.93 -9.83 -12.79
N GLN A 31 -21.26 -9.89 -12.76
CA GLN A 31 -22.08 -9.37 -13.85
C GLN A 31 -21.92 -7.85 -14.06
N TYR A 32 -21.48 -7.14 -13.03
CA TYR A 32 -21.26 -5.69 -13.07
C TYR A 32 -19.81 -5.30 -13.40
N ASN A 33 -18.91 -6.27 -13.57
CA ASN A 33 -17.54 -5.97 -13.93
C ASN A 33 -17.46 -5.34 -15.31
N ASN A 34 -16.78 -4.22 -15.42
CA ASN A 34 -16.50 -3.60 -16.71
C ASN A 34 -15.35 -4.34 -17.41
N THR A 35 -15.71 -5.36 -18.20
CA THR A 35 -14.75 -6.22 -18.91
C THR A 35 -13.99 -5.54 -20.05
N GLU A 36 -14.31 -4.30 -20.39
CA GLU A 36 -13.50 -3.49 -21.32
C GLU A 36 -12.19 -3.03 -20.66
N ASN A 37 -12.16 -2.96 -19.33
CA ASN A 37 -10.96 -2.64 -18.56
C ASN A 37 -10.17 -3.91 -18.26
N PRO A 38 -8.82 -3.84 -18.36
CA PRO A 38 -7.99 -4.99 -18.10
C PRO A 38 -7.84 -5.26 -16.60
N THR A 39 -7.73 -6.52 -16.22
CA THR A 39 -7.16 -6.93 -14.93
C THR A 39 -5.69 -6.50 -14.83
N ILE A 40 -5.08 -6.61 -13.64
CA ILE A 40 -3.65 -6.33 -13.48
C ILE A 40 -2.80 -7.20 -14.42
N TYR A 41 -3.09 -8.49 -14.47
CA TYR A 41 -2.40 -9.42 -15.36
C TYR A 41 -2.52 -9.03 -16.83
N GLU A 42 -3.74 -8.76 -17.29
CA GLU A 42 -3.98 -8.40 -18.68
C GLU A 42 -3.28 -7.10 -19.08
N ALA A 43 -3.27 -6.11 -18.19
CA ALA A 43 -2.55 -4.85 -18.40
C ALA A 43 -1.04 -5.05 -18.47
N ILE A 44 -0.47 -5.87 -17.58
CA ILE A 44 0.95 -6.23 -17.60
C ILE A 44 1.27 -6.99 -18.90
N LYS A 45 0.41 -7.95 -19.28
CA LYS A 45 0.59 -8.70 -20.54
C LYS A 45 0.62 -7.81 -21.76
N LYS A 46 -0.21 -6.79 -21.81
CA LYS A 46 -0.18 -5.78 -22.89
C LYS A 46 1.08 -4.92 -22.88
N GLY A 47 1.64 -4.67 -21.69
CA GLY A 47 2.83 -3.84 -21.48
C GLY A 47 4.17 -4.55 -21.67
N THR A 48 4.19 -5.88 -21.79
CA THR A 48 5.40 -6.70 -21.90
C THR A 48 5.40 -7.58 -23.15
N LYS A 49 6.58 -8.02 -23.57
CA LYS A 49 6.68 -9.01 -24.65
C LYS A 49 6.46 -10.45 -24.18
N SER A 50 6.61 -10.70 -22.90
CA SER A 50 6.40 -12.02 -22.29
C SER A 50 5.98 -11.85 -20.83
N SER A 51 4.82 -12.38 -20.50
CA SER A 51 4.34 -12.51 -19.14
C SER A 51 3.55 -13.80 -18.99
N ASP A 52 3.74 -14.48 -17.88
CA ASP A 52 3.01 -15.69 -17.55
C ASP A 52 2.25 -15.47 -16.25
N LEU A 53 0.99 -15.88 -16.24
CA LEU A 53 0.12 -15.86 -15.07
C LEU A 53 0.19 -17.21 -14.37
N TYR A 54 0.61 -17.18 -13.12
CA TYR A 54 0.51 -18.33 -12.21
C TYR A 54 -0.70 -18.09 -11.32
N GLN A 55 -1.84 -18.51 -11.81
CA GLN A 55 -3.10 -18.32 -11.11
C GLN A 55 -3.26 -19.40 -10.06
N GLY A 56 -3.25 -19.00 -8.83
CA GLY A 56 -3.70 -19.80 -7.70
C GLY A 56 -4.96 -19.16 -7.13
N SER A 57 -6.09 -19.78 -7.39
CA SER A 57 -7.30 -19.82 -6.59
C SER A 57 -8.10 -18.58 -6.22
N ILE A 58 -9.31 -18.89 -5.89
CA ILE A 58 -10.35 -18.10 -5.25
C ILE A 58 -9.89 -17.65 -3.85
N MET A 59 -9.90 -16.33 -3.61
CA MET A 59 -9.67 -15.79 -2.27
C MET A 59 -10.79 -16.17 -1.32
N LYS A 60 -10.43 -16.62 -0.12
CA LYS A 60 -11.38 -16.67 0.98
C LYS A 60 -11.83 -15.28 1.37
N MET A 61 -13.11 -15.09 1.51
CA MET A 61 -13.69 -13.82 1.95
C MET A 61 -13.76 -13.70 3.47
N VAL A 62 -13.84 -14.83 4.18
CA VAL A 62 -14.11 -14.88 5.62
C VAL A 62 -13.24 -15.94 6.27
N GLU A 63 -12.81 -15.69 7.49
CA GLU A 63 -12.17 -16.67 8.36
C GLU A 63 -13.14 -17.87 8.55
N GLY A 64 -12.69 -19.06 8.18
CA GLY A 64 -13.50 -20.30 8.28
C GLY A 64 -14.01 -20.86 6.96
N ASP A 65 -14.05 -20.12 5.87
CA ASP A 65 -14.37 -20.69 4.57
C ASP A 65 -13.20 -21.50 4.03
N GLU A 66 -13.42 -22.78 3.83
CA GLU A 66 -12.45 -23.69 3.22
C GLU A 66 -12.44 -23.54 1.69
N ALA A 67 -11.83 -22.47 1.20
CA ALA A 67 -11.48 -22.41 -0.21
C ALA A 67 -10.12 -23.08 -0.39
N ASP A 68 -10.07 -24.13 -1.17
CA ASP A 68 -8.83 -24.75 -1.59
C ASP A 68 -8.03 -23.79 -2.44
N PHE A 69 -6.90 -23.32 -1.92
CA PHE A 69 -5.88 -22.70 -2.73
C PHE A 69 -5.10 -23.82 -3.42
N PRO A 70 -5.17 -23.96 -4.74
CA PRO A 70 -4.32 -24.93 -5.40
C PRO A 70 -2.86 -24.54 -5.19
N SER A 71 -2.20 -25.26 -4.31
CA SER A 71 -0.77 -25.08 -4.02
C SER A 71 0.15 -25.41 -5.19
N TYR A 72 -0.37 -26.06 -6.22
CA TYR A 72 0.42 -26.50 -7.38
C TYR A 72 0.98 -25.34 -8.21
N ASP A 73 0.28 -24.22 -8.34
CA ASP A 73 0.75 -23.08 -9.11
C ASP A 73 1.95 -22.41 -8.46
N LEU A 74 1.98 -22.32 -7.15
CA LEU A 74 3.14 -21.81 -6.42
C LEU A 74 4.37 -22.69 -6.63
N THR A 75 4.21 -24.01 -6.60
CA THR A 75 5.31 -24.96 -6.86
C THR A 75 5.89 -24.78 -8.27
N VAL A 76 5.02 -24.62 -9.27
CA VAL A 76 5.41 -24.39 -10.65
C VAL A 76 6.06 -23.00 -10.80
N ALA A 77 5.52 -21.97 -10.16
CA ALA A 77 6.08 -20.63 -10.16
C ALA A 77 7.51 -20.61 -9.59
N VAL A 78 7.71 -21.20 -8.42
CA VAL A 78 9.03 -21.32 -7.77
C VAL A 78 10.04 -22.04 -8.68
N LYS A 79 9.65 -23.16 -9.27
CA LYS A 79 10.50 -23.92 -10.20
C LYS A 79 10.94 -23.11 -11.41
N ASN A 80 10.05 -22.24 -11.91
CA ASN A 80 10.26 -21.44 -13.11
C ASN A 80 10.81 -20.02 -12.82
N ALA A 81 10.91 -19.61 -11.57
CA ALA A 81 11.29 -18.25 -11.19
C ALA A 81 12.54 -17.72 -11.90
N LYS A 82 13.54 -18.57 -12.08
CA LYS A 82 14.80 -18.25 -12.79
C LYS A 82 14.64 -17.81 -14.25
N ASN A 83 13.47 -18.04 -14.85
CA ASN A 83 13.19 -17.69 -16.25
C ASN A 83 12.63 -16.25 -16.39
N TYR A 84 12.42 -15.54 -15.28
CA TYR A 84 11.83 -14.21 -15.23
C TYR A 84 12.80 -13.19 -14.62
N ASP A 85 12.64 -11.95 -15.05
CA ASP A 85 13.43 -10.82 -14.53
C ASP A 85 12.90 -10.36 -13.16
N PHE A 86 11.58 -10.41 -12.99
CA PHE A 86 10.92 -10.12 -11.71
C PHE A 86 9.52 -10.73 -11.65
N ALA A 87 8.99 -10.81 -10.43
CA ALA A 87 7.62 -11.21 -10.15
C ALA A 87 6.79 -10.04 -9.66
N VAL A 88 5.58 -9.90 -10.18
CA VAL A 88 4.51 -9.04 -9.63
C VAL A 88 3.59 -9.94 -8.81
N VAL A 89 3.65 -9.79 -7.50
CA VAL A 89 2.89 -10.61 -6.55
C VAL A 89 1.71 -9.78 -6.05
N CYS A 90 0.50 -10.12 -6.52
CA CYS A 90 -0.72 -9.38 -6.26
C CYS A 90 -1.51 -10.04 -5.13
N LEU A 91 -1.44 -9.45 -3.95
CA LEU A 91 -2.10 -9.93 -2.74
C LEU A 91 -3.22 -8.97 -2.33
N GLY A 92 -4.07 -9.42 -1.41
CA GLY A 92 -5.12 -8.55 -0.86
C GLY A 92 -6.36 -9.30 -0.43
N GLU A 93 -7.50 -8.63 -0.58
CA GLU A 93 -8.81 -9.15 -0.14
C GLU A 93 -9.91 -8.82 -1.15
N LEU A 94 -11.02 -9.56 -1.07
CA LEU A 94 -12.23 -9.19 -1.80
C LEU A 94 -12.90 -7.97 -1.14
N PRO A 95 -13.64 -7.16 -1.90
CA PRO A 95 -14.42 -6.08 -1.31
C PRO A 95 -15.45 -6.64 -0.34
N SER A 96 -15.63 -5.94 0.76
CA SER A 96 -16.62 -6.27 1.77
C SER A 96 -17.02 -5.04 2.56
N THR A 97 -18.21 -5.04 3.14
CA THR A 97 -18.70 -3.97 4.00
C THR A 97 -19.63 -4.51 5.07
N GLU A 98 -19.84 -3.71 6.13
CA GLU A 98 -20.72 -4.00 7.25
C GLU A 98 -20.40 -5.36 7.92
N ARG A 99 -21.39 -6.03 8.52
CA ARG A 99 -21.19 -7.30 9.22
C ARG A 99 -20.49 -8.40 8.41
N PRO A 100 -20.80 -8.64 7.13
CA PRO A 100 -20.05 -9.58 6.32
C PRO A 100 -18.57 -9.21 6.15
N GLY A 101 -18.24 -7.94 6.37
CA GLY A 101 -16.85 -7.44 6.33
C GLY A 101 -16.14 -7.44 7.68
N ASP A 102 -16.80 -7.84 8.78
CA ASP A 102 -16.17 -7.88 10.09
C ASP A 102 -15.04 -8.92 10.12
N ILE A 103 -13.91 -8.51 10.69
CA ILE A 103 -12.72 -9.37 10.83
C ILE A 103 -12.18 -9.27 12.25
N TYR A 104 -11.58 -10.34 12.74
CA TYR A 104 -10.94 -10.39 14.06
C TYR A 104 -9.46 -10.05 14.02
N THR A 105 -8.84 -10.10 12.85
CA THR A 105 -7.40 -9.89 12.67
C THR A 105 -7.13 -9.15 11.36
N LEU A 106 -6.07 -8.36 11.34
CA LEU A 106 -5.53 -7.77 10.12
C LEU A 106 -4.50 -8.67 9.44
N ASP A 107 -4.28 -9.89 9.94
CA ASP A 107 -3.34 -10.80 9.31
C ASP A 107 -3.75 -11.09 7.86
N MET A 108 -2.77 -11.07 6.99
CA MET A 108 -2.92 -11.57 5.64
C MET A 108 -2.98 -13.11 5.69
N ALA A 109 -3.82 -13.72 4.87
CA ALA A 109 -3.92 -15.16 4.78
C ALA A 109 -2.55 -15.82 4.62
N LYS A 110 -2.34 -16.92 5.32
CA LYS A 110 -1.05 -17.62 5.33
C LYS A 110 -0.59 -17.98 3.91
N GLU A 111 -1.49 -18.46 3.10
CA GLU A 111 -1.26 -18.88 1.71
C GLU A 111 -0.74 -17.71 0.85
N GLN A 112 -1.28 -16.52 1.04
CA GLN A 112 -0.82 -15.34 0.34
C GLN A 112 0.61 -14.95 0.77
N ARG A 113 0.90 -15.01 2.06
CA ARG A 113 2.25 -14.73 2.59
C ARG A 113 3.28 -15.77 2.12
N GLU A 114 2.86 -17.03 1.98
CA GLU A 114 3.72 -18.10 1.45
C GLU A 114 4.19 -17.85 0.02
N ILE A 115 3.38 -17.20 -0.83
CA ILE A 115 3.79 -16.83 -2.18
C ILE A 115 5.07 -15.98 -2.14
N VAL A 116 5.10 -14.93 -1.33
CA VAL A 116 6.26 -14.05 -1.20
C VAL A 116 7.44 -14.81 -0.61
N LYS A 117 7.23 -15.58 0.47
CA LYS A 117 8.28 -16.32 1.16
C LYS A 117 8.95 -17.36 0.28
N GLU A 118 8.18 -18.10 -0.49
CA GLU A 118 8.74 -19.15 -1.37
C GLU A 118 9.45 -18.53 -2.59
N LEU A 119 8.87 -17.49 -3.20
CA LEU A 119 9.52 -16.81 -4.31
C LEU A 119 10.82 -16.11 -3.88
N SER A 120 10.87 -15.49 -2.71
CA SER A 120 12.07 -14.82 -2.22
C SER A 120 13.28 -15.76 -2.09
N LYS A 121 13.06 -17.04 -1.76
CA LYS A 121 14.11 -18.07 -1.70
C LYS A 121 14.78 -18.34 -3.06
N THR A 122 14.12 -18.01 -4.14
CA THR A 122 14.65 -18.20 -5.50
C THR A 122 15.59 -17.09 -5.96
N GLY A 123 15.60 -15.96 -5.24
CA GLY A 123 16.37 -14.75 -5.59
C GLY A 123 15.72 -13.89 -6.69
N ILE A 124 14.49 -14.23 -7.13
CA ILE A 124 13.73 -13.38 -8.06
C ILE A 124 13.40 -12.05 -7.39
N LYS A 125 13.45 -10.96 -8.16
CA LYS A 125 12.99 -9.64 -7.68
C LYS A 125 11.48 -9.62 -7.52
N ILE A 126 10.97 -9.08 -6.41
CA ILE A 126 9.54 -9.09 -6.07
C ILE A 126 8.99 -7.66 -5.99
N VAL A 127 8.00 -7.38 -6.83
CA VAL A 127 7.11 -6.23 -6.70
C VAL A 127 5.83 -6.71 -6.03
N LEU A 128 5.68 -6.39 -4.74
CA LEU A 128 4.49 -6.72 -3.96
C LEU A 128 3.40 -5.67 -4.21
N VAL A 129 2.25 -6.11 -4.67
CA VAL A 129 1.08 -5.27 -4.96
C VAL A 129 -0.02 -5.65 -3.99
N LEU A 130 -0.52 -4.67 -3.24
CA LEU A 130 -1.57 -4.86 -2.23
C LEU A 130 -2.87 -4.23 -2.73
N ILE A 131 -3.88 -5.08 -2.96
CA ILE A 131 -5.24 -4.67 -3.34
C ILE A 131 -6.13 -4.98 -2.15
N GLU A 132 -6.33 -3.99 -1.31
CA GLU A 132 -6.98 -4.20 -0.01
C GLU A 132 -7.64 -2.91 0.50
N GLY A 133 -8.83 -3.02 1.06
CA GLY A 133 -9.52 -1.92 1.74
C GLY A 133 -9.01 -1.69 3.16
N ARG A 134 -8.50 -2.71 3.81
CA ARG A 134 -7.95 -2.69 5.17
C ARG A 134 -6.46 -3.03 5.16
N PRO A 135 -5.62 -2.32 5.92
CA PRO A 135 -4.17 -2.56 5.93
C PRO A 135 -3.86 -3.92 6.55
N LYS A 136 -3.51 -4.90 5.73
CA LYS A 136 -3.10 -6.23 6.20
C LYS A 136 -1.68 -6.21 6.75
N ILE A 137 -1.43 -6.99 7.80
CA ILE A 137 -0.09 -7.12 8.37
C ILE A 137 0.85 -7.79 7.38
N ILE A 138 1.90 -7.09 7.01
CA ILE A 138 2.90 -7.52 6.03
C ILE A 138 4.33 -7.52 6.59
N SER A 139 4.49 -7.34 7.87
CA SER A 139 5.82 -7.16 8.52
C SER A 139 6.79 -8.32 8.30
N ASP A 140 6.29 -9.52 8.02
CA ASP A 140 7.09 -10.72 7.75
C ASP A 140 7.38 -10.95 6.27
N ILE A 141 6.70 -10.26 5.37
CA ILE A 141 6.88 -10.40 3.91
C ILE A 141 7.41 -9.14 3.23
N GLU A 142 7.18 -7.97 3.80
CA GLU A 142 7.67 -6.70 3.27
C GLU A 142 9.19 -6.67 3.11
N PRO A 143 10.01 -7.15 4.08
CA PRO A 143 11.46 -7.17 3.93
C PRO A 143 11.97 -8.11 2.82
N LEU A 144 11.10 -8.98 2.31
CA LEU A 144 11.41 -9.92 1.23
C LEU A 144 11.06 -9.37 -0.16
N ALA A 145 10.39 -8.21 -0.22
CA ALA A 145 10.01 -7.54 -1.45
C ALA A 145 11.03 -6.43 -1.82
N ASP A 146 11.31 -6.27 -3.10
CA ASP A 146 12.14 -5.18 -3.61
C ASP A 146 11.37 -3.87 -3.76
N ALA A 147 10.04 -3.97 -3.92
CA ALA A 147 9.13 -2.82 -3.94
C ALA A 147 7.75 -3.23 -3.44
N VAL A 148 7.05 -2.29 -2.79
CA VAL A 148 5.67 -2.46 -2.33
C VAL A 148 4.80 -1.34 -2.91
N ILE A 149 3.67 -1.69 -3.49
CA ILE A 149 2.68 -0.77 -4.02
C ILE A 149 1.36 -1.01 -3.29
N GLN A 150 0.94 -0.04 -2.48
CA GLN A 150 -0.37 -0.04 -1.84
C GLN A 150 -1.40 0.59 -2.79
N CYS A 151 -2.30 -0.21 -3.32
CA CYS A 151 -3.28 0.23 -4.32
C CYS A 151 -4.65 0.56 -3.74
N TYR A 152 -4.92 0.18 -2.50
CA TYR A 152 -6.28 0.25 -1.92
C TYR A 152 -7.29 -0.50 -2.79
N LEU A 153 -8.37 0.15 -3.14
CA LEU A 153 -9.39 -0.32 -4.09
C LEU A 153 -9.37 0.63 -5.29
N PRO A 154 -8.54 0.33 -6.31
CA PRO A 154 -8.19 1.30 -7.34
C PRO A 154 -9.29 1.50 -8.41
N GLY A 155 -10.35 0.71 -8.37
CA GLY A 155 -11.44 0.76 -9.34
C GLY A 155 -11.11 0.15 -10.70
N ASP A 156 -12.03 0.25 -11.65
CA ASP A 156 -11.97 -0.39 -12.96
C ASP A 156 -10.70 -0.08 -13.75
N GLN A 157 -10.16 1.13 -13.60
CA GLN A 157 -8.93 1.54 -14.30
C GLN A 157 -7.65 1.08 -13.59
N GLY A 158 -7.79 0.45 -12.41
CA GLY A 158 -6.67 0.10 -11.55
C GLY A 158 -5.63 -0.79 -12.20
N GLY A 159 -6.06 -1.78 -12.99
CA GLY A 159 -5.15 -2.68 -13.69
C GLY A 159 -4.21 -1.94 -14.65
N GLN A 160 -4.76 -1.06 -15.49
CA GLN A 160 -3.96 -0.30 -16.44
C GLN A 160 -3.02 0.69 -15.76
N VAL A 161 -3.52 1.45 -14.77
CA VAL A 161 -2.72 2.45 -14.04
C VAL A 161 -1.58 1.79 -13.29
N LEU A 162 -1.83 0.65 -12.66
CA LEU A 162 -0.80 -0.11 -11.96
C LEU A 162 0.30 -0.60 -12.91
N SER A 163 -0.08 -1.16 -14.07
CA SER A 163 0.88 -1.53 -15.10
C SER A 163 1.75 -0.34 -15.53
N ASP A 164 1.13 0.82 -15.74
CA ASP A 164 1.85 2.04 -16.14
C ASP A 164 2.79 2.57 -15.04
N ILE A 165 2.44 2.38 -13.77
CA ILE A 165 3.35 2.65 -12.63
C ILE A 165 4.52 1.67 -12.65
N ILE A 166 4.27 0.36 -12.69
CA ILE A 166 5.31 -0.68 -12.65
C ILE A 166 6.34 -0.46 -13.77
N PHE A 167 5.88 -0.11 -14.98
CA PHE A 167 6.77 0.15 -16.11
C PHE A 167 7.27 1.60 -16.19
N GLY A 168 7.00 2.42 -15.19
CA GLY A 168 7.54 3.78 -15.05
C GLY A 168 7.00 4.81 -16.04
N LYS A 169 5.85 4.54 -16.68
CA LYS A 169 5.13 5.53 -17.50
C LYS A 169 4.45 6.59 -16.63
N ILE A 170 3.96 6.16 -15.45
CA ILE A 170 3.38 7.03 -14.44
C ILE A 170 4.31 7.01 -13.22
N ASN A 171 4.64 8.19 -12.71
CA ASN A 171 5.38 8.34 -11.46
C ASN A 171 4.38 8.44 -10.31
N PRO A 172 4.39 7.51 -9.32
CA PRO A 172 3.49 7.58 -8.19
C PRO A 172 3.75 8.81 -7.33
N SER A 173 2.69 9.40 -6.80
CA SER A 173 2.74 10.58 -5.91
C SER A 173 1.89 10.42 -4.66
N GLY A 174 1.20 9.29 -4.51
CA GLY A 174 0.33 9.02 -3.37
C GLY A 174 1.11 8.93 -2.06
N LYS A 175 0.49 9.41 -0.98
CA LYS A 175 0.99 9.27 0.39
C LYS A 175 -0.04 8.53 1.22
N LEU A 176 0.41 7.74 2.18
CA LEU A 176 -0.48 6.97 3.08
C LEU A 176 -1.39 7.92 3.88
N PRO A 177 -2.71 7.75 3.83
CA PRO A 177 -3.65 8.56 4.59
C PRO A 177 -3.89 8.05 6.01
N TYR A 178 -3.16 7.04 6.44
CA TYR A 178 -3.18 6.46 7.78
C TYR A 178 -1.79 5.95 8.17
N THR A 179 -1.62 5.63 9.45
CA THR A 179 -0.43 4.92 9.93
C THR A 179 -0.60 3.43 9.64
N TYR A 180 0.28 2.85 8.84
CA TYR A 180 0.20 1.42 8.47
C TYR A 180 0.66 0.55 9.64
N PRO A 181 -0.17 -0.36 10.17
CA PRO A 181 0.15 -1.17 11.33
C PRO A 181 1.21 -2.24 11.03
N ARG A 182 2.13 -2.43 11.96
CA ARG A 182 3.12 -3.53 11.91
C ARG A 182 2.60 -4.81 12.54
N HIS A 183 1.71 -4.68 13.52
CA HIS A 183 1.19 -5.80 14.32
C HIS A 183 -0.30 -5.63 14.57
N ASN A 184 -1.00 -6.73 14.81
CA ASN A 184 -2.36 -6.70 15.33
C ASN A 184 -2.41 -6.06 16.73
N GLY A 185 -3.54 -5.46 17.07
CA GLY A 185 -3.78 -4.87 18.39
C GLY A 185 -3.10 -3.53 18.63
N VAL A 186 -2.34 -3.01 17.67
CA VAL A 186 -1.73 -1.69 17.75
C VAL A 186 -2.58 -0.71 16.94
N ILE A 187 -3.34 0.14 17.63
CA ILE A 187 -4.02 1.29 17.03
C ILE A 187 -3.11 2.49 17.24
N MET A 188 -2.55 3.00 16.17
CA MET A 188 -1.67 4.15 16.22
C MET A 188 -2.21 5.27 15.34
N HIS A 189 -2.57 6.38 16.00
CA HIS A 189 -2.86 7.63 15.31
C HIS A 189 -1.54 8.32 14.91
N TYR A 190 -1.52 8.99 13.76
CA TYR A 190 -0.33 9.70 13.31
C TYR A 190 0.06 10.85 14.23
N ASP A 191 -0.89 11.38 14.98
CA ASP A 191 -0.77 12.48 15.94
C ASP A 191 -0.65 11.99 17.39
N HIS A 192 -0.18 10.75 17.59
CA HIS A 192 0.04 10.17 18.92
C HIS A 192 0.89 11.08 19.83
N LYS A 193 0.86 10.81 21.12
CA LYS A 193 1.64 11.57 22.11
C LYS A 193 3.08 11.06 22.18
N GLN A 194 4.01 11.93 22.54
CA GLN A 194 5.42 11.54 22.67
C GLN A 194 5.62 10.43 23.71
N SER A 195 4.84 10.42 24.79
CA SER A 195 4.89 9.39 25.83
C SER A 195 4.50 7.99 25.35
N GLU A 196 3.78 7.90 24.22
CA GLU A 196 3.36 6.63 23.63
C GLU A 196 4.47 5.97 22.81
N LEU A 197 5.57 6.68 22.56
CA LEU A 197 6.72 6.17 21.80
C LEU A 197 7.71 5.35 22.63
N ILE A 198 7.60 5.35 23.96
CA ILE A 198 8.63 4.79 24.82
C ILE A 198 8.11 3.57 25.55
N ASN A 199 8.71 2.41 25.30
CA ASN A 199 8.55 1.26 26.14
C ASN A 199 9.44 1.43 27.39
N ALA A 200 8.82 1.64 28.55
CA ALA A 200 9.51 1.92 29.80
C ALA A 200 10.44 0.77 30.26
N ASN A 201 10.20 -0.46 29.84
CA ASN A 201 10.98 -1.63 30.28
C ASN A 201 12.20 -1.90 29.40
N THR A 202 12.08 -1.62 28.10
CA THR A 202 13.14 -1.93 27.12
C THR A 202 13.75 -0.67 26.53
N TRP A 203 13.11 0.47 26.73
CA TRP A 203 13.46 1.75 26.08
C TRP A 203 13.48 1.63 24.55
N LYS A 204 12.79 0.61 24.03
CA LYS A 204 12.64 0.34 22.61
C LYS A 204 11.23 0.66 22.16
N ASN A 205 11.13 1.13 20.94
CA ASN A 205 9.88 1.53 20.30
C ASN A 205 9.13 0.40 19.63
N ASP A 206 9.32 -0.83 20.04
CA ASP A 206 8.86 -2.01 19.33
C ASP A 206 7.33 -2.13 19.27
N PHE A 207 6.62 -1.54 20.24
CA PHE A 207 5.16 -1.56 20.29
C PHE A 207 4.49 -0.53 19.37
N PHE A 208 5.11 0.65 19.24
CA PHE A 208 4.54 1.77 18.50
C PHE A 208 5.32 2.05 17.20
N ASN A 209 6.10 1.09 16.75
CA ASN A 209 6.82 1.19 15.50
C ASN A 209 5.90 0.77 14.35
N PRO A 210 5.32 1.69 13.58
CA PRO A 210 4.45 1.33 12.46
C PRO A 210 5.23 0.63 11.35
N GLN A 211 4.53 -0.06 10.46
CA GLN A 211 5.14 -0.54 9.22
C GLN A 211 5.54 0.65 8.35
N TYR A 212 4.62 1.60 8.20
CA TYR A 212 4.87 2.88 7.55
C TYR A 212 4.12 3.99 8.27
N GLU A 213 4.75 5.16 8.36
CA GLU A 213 4.13 6.35 8.94
C GLU A 213 3.03 6.92 8.04
N PHE A 214 2.05 7.59 8.66
CA PHE A 214 1.13 8.47 7.94
C PHE A 214 1.90 9.47 7.08
N GLY A 215 1.45 9.67 5.86
CA GLY A 215 2.10 10.57 4.91
C GLY A 215 3.31 9.99 4.20
N PHE A 216 3.68 8.73 4.49
CA PHE A 216 4.75 8.04 3.77
C PHE A 216 4.35 7.72 2.33
N GLY A 217 5.29 7.84 1.42
CA GLY A 217 5.14 7.44 0.02
C GLY A 217 6.35 7.88 -0.80
N LEU A 218 6.86 6.98 -1.64
CA LEU A 218 8.02 7.20 -2.47
C LEU A 218 7.63 7.69 -3.88
N SER A 219 8.60 8.20 -4.61
CA SER A 219 8.49 8.64 -5.98
C SER A 219 9.65 8.09 -6.81
N TYR A 220 9.51 8.06 -8.12
CA TYR A 220 10.62 7.75 -9.04
C TYR A 220 11.56 8.94 -9.28
N THR A 221 11.36 10.04 -8.55
CA THR A 221 12.23 11.22 -8.54
C THR A 221 12.44 11.69 -7.10
N ASN A 222 13.34 12.64 -6.91
CA ASN A 222 13.64 13.21 -5.60
C ASN A 222 13.23 14.67 -5.56
N TYR A 223 12.83 15.12 -4.37
CA TYR A 223 12.47 16.51 -4.09
C TYR A 223 13.33 17.08 -2.98
N GLU A 224 13.79 18.29 -3.17
CA GLU A 224 14.52 19.06 -2.18
C GLU A 224 13.60 20.19 -1.68
N TYR A 225 13.57 20.35 -0.36
CA TYR A 225 12.83 21.41 0.31
C TYR A 225 13.83 22.44 0.85
N SER A 226 13.60 23.71 0.57
CA SER A 226 14.46 24.80 1.01
C SER A 226 13.69 26.07 1.30
N ASN A 227 14.35 27.06 1.90
CA ASN A 227 13.82 28.40 2.13
C ASN A 227 12.47 28.44 2.86
N LEU A 228 12.28 27.57 3.87
CA LEU A 228 11.08 27.62 4.72
C LEU A 228 11.01 29.01 5.40
N LYS A 229 9.90 29.71 5.21
CA LYS A 229 9.63 31.01 5.80
C LYS A 229 8.26 31.05 6.43
N ILE A 230 8.15 31.73 7.54
CA ILE A 230 6.89 31.99 8.25
C ILE A 230 6.72 33.50 8.32
N SER A 231 5.54 34.03 8.01
CA SER A 231 5.27 35.46 7.92
C SER A 231 5.45 36.22 9.24
N LYS A 232 5.34 35.51 10.38
CA LYS A 232 5.51 36.05 11.73
C LYS A 232 6.11 34.98 12.65
N ASN A 233 6.97 35.41 13.59
CA ASN A 233 7.53 34.54 14.62
C ASN A 233 6.72 34.55 15.93
N VAL A 234 5.83 35.52 16.11
CA VAL A 234 4.95 35.67 17.27
C VAL A 234 3.53 35.85 16.76
N PHE A 235 2.62 35.05 17.27
CA PHE A 235 1.21 35.03 16.88
C PHE A 235 0.33 35.50 18.04
N SER A 236 -0.66 36.29 17.72
CA SER A 236 -1.74 36.66 18.61
C SER A 236 -3.00 35.85 18.26
N PRO A 237 -3.89 35.55 19.22
CA PRO A 237 -5.21 35.01 18.93
C PRO A 237 -6.05 35.85 17.95
N LEU A 238 -5.67 37.11 17.75
CA LEU A 238 -6.29 38.05 16.79
C LEU A 238 -5.75 37.87 15.36
N ASP A 239 -4.67 37.16 15.17
CA ASP A 239 -4.12 36.91 13.84
C ASP A 239 -4.99 35.90 13.10
N LYS A 240 -5.64 36.34 12.03
CA LYS A 240 -6.56 35.51 11.24
C LYS A 240 -5.86 34.47 10.40
N THR A 241 -4.64 34.75 9.96
CA THR A 241 -3.86 33.91 9.05
C THR A 241 -2.36 34.01 9.30
N ILE A 242 -1.66 32.93 9.05
CA ILE A 242 -0.22 32.83 9.03
C ILE A 242 0.16 32.29 7.65
N THR A 243 1.11 32.96 6.99
CA THR A 243 1.63 32.46 5.72
C THR A 243 2.91 31.67 5.99
N VAL A 244 2.92 30.43 5.51
CA VAL A 244 4.12 29.58 5.47
C VAL A 244 4.46 29.34 4.00
N SER A 245 5.71 29.55 3.63
CA SER A 245 6.21 29.32 2.29
C SER A 245 7.46 28.44 2.30
N VAL A 246 7.61 27.61 1.29
CA VAL A 246 8.75 26.72 1.08
C VAL A 246 9.01 26.57 -0.41
N ASP A 247 10.28 26.50 -0.79
CA ASP A 247 10.66 26.16 -2.15
C ASP A 247 10.77 24.62 -2.27
N VAL A 248 10.14 24.06 -3.30
CA VAL A 248 10.19 22.63 -3.61
C VAL A 248 10.78 22.47 -5.01
N LYS A 249 11.90 21.76 -5.09
CA LYS A 249 12.62 21.51 -6.33
C LYS A 249 12.67 20.02 -6.62
N ASN A 250 12.26 19.62 -7.83
CA ASN A 250 12.53 18.29 -8.32
C ASN A 250 14.01 18.19 -8.74
N THR A 251 14.78 17.35 -8.06
CA THR A 251 16.23 17.16 -8.27
C THR A 251 16.55 15.88 -9.02
N GLY A 252 15.55 15.04 -9.31
CA GLY A 252 15.74 13.80 -10.07
C GLY A 252 15.48 13.96 -11.56
N GLY A 253 15.64 12.87 -12.29
CA GLY A 253 15.54 12.81 -13.75
C GLY A 253 14.15 12.55 -14.32
N LYS A 254 13.11 12.41 -13.48
CA LYS A 254 11.74 12.16 -13.92
C LYS A 254 10.78 13.26 -13.46
N ALA A 255 9.82 13.60 -14.29
CA ALA A 255 8.71 14.45 -13.87
C ALA A 255 7.89 13.74 -12.79
N GLY A 256 7.34 14.49 -11.84
CA GLY A 256 6.53 13.95 -10.76
C GLY A 256 5.70 15.02 -10.08
N LYS A 257 4.81 14.57 -9.21
CA LYS A 257 4.01 15.41 -8.32
C LYS A 257 4.46 15.13 -6.89
N GLU A 258 4.48 16.14 -6.05
CA GLU A 258 4.79 16.00 -4.63
C GLU A 258 3.63 16.50 -3.78
N VAL A 259 3.34 15.78 -2.70
CA VAL A 259 2.37 16.20 -1.69
C VAL A 259 3.13 16.84 -0.54
N VAL A 260 3.11 18.15 -0.51
CA VAL A 260 3.76 18.95 0.55
C VAL A 260 2.89 18.93 1.80
N GLN A 261 3.40 18.35 2.88
CA GLN A 261 2.67 18.21 4.14
C GLN A 261 3.21 19.21 5.16
N LEU A 262 2.35 20.08 5.69
CA LEU A 262 2.68 21.03 6.74
C LEU A 262 2.15 20.53 8.08
N TYR A 263 3.07 20.29 9.01
CA TYR A 263 2.75 19.88 10.38
C TYR A 263 3.04 20.99 11.37
N SER A 264 2.20 21.12 12.39
CA SER A 264 2.47 21.95 13.58
C SER A 264 2.75 21.04 14.78
N ARG A 265 3.57 21.56 15.70
CA ARG A 265 3.82 20.95 17.01
C ARG A 265 3.71 22.03 18.09
N ASP A 266 2.98 21.71 19.15
CA ASP A 266 2.99 22.50 20.36
C ASP A 266 3.98 21.86 21.36
N HIS A 267 4.93 22.64 21.83
CA HIS A 267 5.95 22.18 22.77
C HIS A 267 5.52 22.29 24.23
N PHE A 268 4.59 23.21 24.53
CA PHE A 268 4.18 23.55 25.88
C PHE A 268 2.67 23.81 25.92
N ALA A 269 1.92 22.79 26.25
CA ALA A 269 0.47 22.85 26.38
C ALA A 269 0.01 22.57 27.81
N SER A 270 -1.17 23.00 28.18
CA SER A 270 -1.79 22.73 29.50
C SER A 270 -2.14 21.27 29.72
N ILE A 271 -2.27 20.51 28.61
CA ILE A 271 -2.43 19.03 28.61
C ILE A 271 -1.39 18.44 27.65
N SER A 272 -1.15 17.12 27.77
CA SER A 272 -0.21 16.45 26.87
C SER A 272 -0.60 16.63 25.40
N PRO A 273 0.17 17.38 24.59
CA PRO A 273 -0.18 17.62 23.19
C PRO A 273 0.22 16.45 22.30
N PRO A 274 -0.39 16.30 21.10
CA PRO A 274 0.09 15.37 20.10
C PRO A 274 1.48 15.72 19.61
N LEU A 275 2.22 14.70 19.16
CA LEU A 275 3.59 14.87 18.65
C LEU A 275 3.66 15.82 17.45
N LYS A 276 2.70 15.73 16.57
CA LYS A 276 2.55 16.56 15.36
C LYS A 276 1.09 16.57 14.91
N LYS A 277 0.67 17.64 14.27
CA LYS A 277 -0.69 17.75 13.71
C LYS A 277 -0.62 18.28 12.29
N LEU A 278 -1.19 17.56 11.34
CA LEU A 278 -1.28 18.00 9.94
C LEU A 278 -2.22 19.20 9.85
N VAL A 279 -1.73 20.32 9.33
CA VAL A 279 -2.49 21.56 9.18
C VAL A 279 -2.86 21.86 7.74
N ARG A 280 -2.02 21.44 6.79
CA ARG A 280 -2.24 21.60 5.33
C ARG A 280 -1.49 20.54 4.54
N TYR A 281 -1.99 20.27 3.34
CA TYR A 281 -1.34 19.46 2.31
C TYR A 281 -1.80 19.91 0.92
#